data_cd03fb2c62322252df396fce159069a9
#
_entry.id   cd03fb2c62322252df396fce159069a9
#
_cell.length_a   1.000
_cell.length_b   1.000
_cell.length_c   1.000
_cell.angle_alpha   90.00
_cell.angle_beta   90.00
_cell.angle_gamma   90.00
#
_symmetry.space_group_name_H-M   'P 1'
#
loop_
_entity.id
_entity.type
_entity.pdbx_description
1 polymer ?
#
loop_
_entity_poly.entity_id
_entity_poly.type
_entity_poly.pdbx_seq_one_letter_code
_entity_poly.pdbx_strand_id
1 'polypeptide(L)'
;MFFRSLSRKMLEAAIMLETERLILRRSRKADIPELFEFLGDPVAMQHTHRDKSLRECQRRVMVHEWRRRRDGCAPWAVVHREDGRIIGWGGLYEDPFDPGWGFEIGYYFRPEVWGKGYASELVRAALAFSDHQLKLPQVWAMAHPDNGGSKRVLEKAGFVLDRHLPDRNRLLFRRLRPTELL
;
A
#
# COMPACT_ATOMS: atom_id res chain seq x y z
N MET A 1 -24.26 -24.40 -10.71
CA MET A 1 -23.06 -24.20 -9.87
C MET A 1 -21.84 -24.24 -10.78
N PHE A 2 -21.48 -23.08 -11.37
CA PHE A 2 -20.34 -22.99 -12.29
C PHE A 2 -19.26 -22.10 -11.64
N PHE A 3 -18.35 -22.72 -10.89
CA PHE A 3 -17.07 -22.09 -10.59
C PHE A 3 -16.23 -22.08 -11.88
N ARG A 4 -16.17 -20.93 -12.55
CA ARG A 4 -15.16 -20.71 -13.60
C ARG A 4 -13.80 -20.64 -12.89
N SER A 5 -13.05 -21.73 -12.99
CA SER A 5 -11.61 -21.76 -12.75
C SER A 5 -10.98 -20.66 -13.62
N LEU A 6 -10.54 -19.57 -13.00
CA LEU A 6 -9.70 -18.59 -13.67
C LEU A 6 -8.47 -19.31 -14.19
N SER A 7 -8.16 -19.21 -15.48
CA SER A 7 -6.99 -19.87 -16.02
C SER A 7 -5.73 -19.39 -15.29
N ARG A 8 -4.76 -20.28 -15.09
CA ARG A 8 -3.47 -19.98 -14.44
C ARG A 8 -2.81 -18.70 -15.00
N LYS A 9 -2.91 -18.46 -16.32
CA LYS A 9 -2.46 -17.23 -16.99
C LYS A 9 -3.17 -15.96 -16.50
N MET A 10 -4.47 -16.02 -16.17
CA MET A 10 -5.20 -14.86 -15.63
C MET A 10 -4.86 -14.58 -14.16
N LEU A 11 -4.51 -15.62 -13.40
CA LEU A 11 -3.99 -15.46 -12.03
C LEU A 11 -2.59 -14.83 -12.07
N GLU A 12 -1.70 -15.33 -12.93
CA GLU A 12 -0.34 -14.82 -13.13
C GLU A 12 -0.33 -13.37 -13.62
N ALA A 13 -1.24 -12.98 -14.52
CA ALA A 13 -1.39 -11.59 -14.98
C ALA A 13 -1.94 -10.63 -13.90
N ALA A 14 -2.49 -11.14 -12.80
CA ALA A 14 -2.98 -10.34 -11.67
C ALA A 14 -1.93 -10.15 -10.57
N ILE A 15 -0.91 -11.00 -10.53
CA ILE A 15 0.22 -10.91 -9.60
C ILE A 15 1.18 -9.85 -10.15
N MET A 16 1.43 -8.83 -9.34
CA MET A 16 2.36 -7.75 -9.71
C MET A 16 3.76 -8.01 -9.17
N LEU A 17 3.87 -8.49 -7.93
CA LEU A 17 5.13 -8.80 -7.25
C LEU A 17 4.92 -9.95 -6.26
N GLU A 18 5.97 -10.74 -6.07
CA GLU A 18 6.06 -11.73 -4.99
C GLU A 18 7.28 -11.45 -4.12
N THR A 19 7.12 -11.70 -2.83
CA THR A 19 8.20 -11.64 -1.85
C THR A 19 8.31 -12.97 -1.11
N GLU A 20 9.12 -13.06 -0.08
CA GLU A 20 9.26 -14.28 0.72
C GLU A 20 7.91 -14.76 1.28
N ARG A 21 7.11 -13.83 1.84
CA ARG A 21 5.87 -14.15 2.57
C ARG A 21 4.61 -13.54 1.95
N LEU A 22 4.74 -12.65 0.95
CA LEU A 22 3.63 -11.88 0.41
C LEU A 22 3.47 -12.09 -1.10
N ILE A 23 2.21 -12.06 -1.54
CA ILE A 23 1.81 -11.86 -2.93
C ILE A 23 1.15 -10.48 -3.01
N LEU A 24 1.74 -9.59 -3.80
CA LEU A 24 1.26 -8.24 -4.04
C LEU A 24 0.53 -8.23 -5.37
N ARG A 25 -0.78 -8.17 -5.33
CA ARG A 25 -1.61 -8.26 -6.53
C ARG A 25 -2.59 -7.09 -6.65
N ARG A 26 -3.12 -6.91 -7.83
CA ARG A 26 -4.18 -5.94 -8.07
C ARG A 26 -5.40 -6.24 -7.20
N SER A 27 -6.01 -5.17 -6.67
CA SER A 27 -7.27 -5.27 -5.93
C SER A 27 -8.43 -5.52 -6.89
N ARG A 28 -9.39 -6.35 -6.48
CA ARG A 28 -10.58 -6.71 -7.23
C ARG A 28 -11.84 -6.30 -6.48
N LYS A 29 -12.95 -6.15 -7.16
CA LYS A 29 -14.24 -5.90 -6.49
C LYS A 29 -14.61 -6.99 -5.48
N ALA A 30 -14.25 -8.24 -5.78
CA ALA A 30 -14.47 -9.38 -4.88
C ALA A 30 -13.68 -9.30 -3.58
N ASP A 31 -12.60 -8.51 -3.52
CA ASP A 31 -11.76 -8.35 -2.33
C ASP A 31 -12.37 -7.34 -1.33
N ILE A 32 -13.32 -6.52 -1.77
CA ILE A 32 -13.84 -5.40 -0.97
C ILE A 32 -14.39 -5.81 0.40
N PRO A 33 -15.17 -6.90 0.53
CA PRO A 33 -15.62 -7.34 1.86
C PRO A 33 -14.45 -7.61 2.81
N GLU A 34 -13.43 -8.34 2.35
CA GLU A 34 -12.26 -8.71 3.15
C GLU A 34 -11.37 -7.49 3.45
N LEU A 35 -11.19 -6.59 2.49
CA LEU A 35 -10.47 -5.32 2.68
C LEU A 35 -11.20 -4.44 3.70
N PHE A 36 -12.52 -4.37 3.67
CA PHE A 36 -13.30 -3.54 4.57
C PHE A 36 -13.21 -4.02 6.03
N GLU A 37 -12.95 -5.30 6.29
CA GLU A 37 -12.77 -5.81 7.65
C GLU A 37 -11.71 -5.04 8.44
N PHE A 38 -10.63 -4.58 7.78
CA PHE A 38 -9.61 -3.77 8.46
C PHE A 38 -9.58 -2.30 8.02
N LEU A 39 -9.94 -1.97 6.76
CA LEU A 39 -10.03 -0.57 6.32
C LEU A 39 -11.23 0.17 6.95
N GLY A 40 -12.23 -0.57 7.44
CA GLY A 40 -13.34 -0.07 8.24
C GLY A 40 -13.15 -0.23 9.76
N ASP A 41 -12.10 -0.87 10.21
CA ASP A 41 -11.84 -1.15 11.62
C ASP A 41 -11.22 0.08 12.32
N PRO A 42 -11.76 0.52 13.48
CA PRO A 42 -11.25 1.69 14.18
C PRO A 42 -9.84 1.50 14.77
N VAL A 43 -9.44 0.27 15.09
CA VAL A 43 -8.11 -0.02 15.64
C VAL A 43 -7.09 -0.04 14.51
N ALA A 44 -7.38 -0.75 13.42
CA ALA A 44 -6.50 -0.80 12.25
C ALA A 44 -6.25 0.58 11.65
N MET A 45 -7.27 1.44 11.65
CA MET A 45 -7.24 2.77 11.01
C MET A 45 -7.13 3.92 12.01
N GLN A 46 -6.71 3.67 13.26
CA GLN A 46 -6.66 4.67 14.34
C GLN A 46 -5.81 5.91 14.03
N HIS A 47 -4.84 5.77 13.12
CA HIS A 47 -3.93 6.84 12.73
C HIS A 47 -4.19 7.41 11.34
N THR A 48 -5.29 7.03 10.68
CA THR A 48 -5.57 7.42 9.30
C THR A 48 -7.07 7.44 9.00
N HIS A 49 -7.44 7.69 7.74
CA HIS A 49 -8.84 7.67 7.32
C HIS A 49 -9.41 6.26 7.40
N ARG A 50 -10.55 6.13 8.06
CA ARG A 50 -11.34 4.90 8.16
C ARG A 50 -12.54 4.94 7.21
N ASP A 51 -12.72 3.91 6.41
CA ASP A 51 -13.92 3.75 5.59
C ASP A 51 -15.15 3.48 6.47
N LYS A 52 -16.21 4.25 6.28
CA LYS A 52 -17.45 4.15 7.09
C LYS A 52 -18.43 3.12 6.55
N SER A 53 -18.20 2.60 5.32
CA SER A 53 -19.08 1.64 4.66
C SER A 53 -18.34 0.86 3.58
N LEU A 54 -18.88 -0.31 3.21
CA LEU A 54 -18.42 -1.10 2.06
C LEU A 54 -18.39 -0.26 0.77
N ARG A 55 -19.37 0.62 0.58
CA ARG A 55 -19.44 1.51 -0.60
C ARG A 55 -18.27 2.49 -0.65
N GLU A 56 -17.90 3.06 0.50
CA GLU A 56 -16.75 3.96 0.61
C GLU A 56 -15.44 3.23 0.35
N CYS A 57 -15.25 2.05 0.97
CA CYS A 57 -14.11 1.18 0.73
C CYS A 57 -14.00 0.80 -0.76
N GLN A 58 -15.09 0.36 -1.38
CA GLN A 58 -15.12 0.05 -2.81
C GLN A 58 -14.73 1.26 -3.65
N ARG A 59 -15.30 2.43 -3.37
CA ARG A 59 -14.97 3.66 -4.10
C ARG A 59 -13.48 3.97 -4.00
N ARG A 60 -12.91 3.96 -2.79
CA ARG A 60 -11.51 4.25 -2.55
C ARG A 60 -10.60 3.28 -3.31
N VAL A 61 -10.78 1.99 -3.10
CA VAL A 61 -9.96 0.95 -3.73
C VAL A 61 -10.07 1.00 -5.25
N MET A 62 -11.27 1.11 -5.80
CA MET A 62 -11.49 1.08 -7.25
C MET A 62 -11.03 2.35 -7.95
N VAL A 63 -11.07 3.52 -7.31
CA VAL A 63 -10.52 4.75 -7.88
C VAL A 63 -9.00 4.65 -8.01
N HIS A 64 -8.28 4.11 -7.01
CA HIS A 64 -6.85 3.83 -7.13
C HIS A 64 -6.56 2.81 -8.25
N GLU A 65 -7.31 1.71 -8.34
CA GLU A 65 -7.14 0.72 -9.43
C GLU A 65 -7.41 1.30 -10.81
N TRP A 66 -8.39 2.22 -10.93
CA TRP A 66 -8.64 2.92 -12.19
C TRP A 66 -7.44 3.80 -12.60
N ARG A 67 -6.83 4.51 -11.65
CA ARG A 67 -5.66 5.37 -11.90
C ARG A 67 -4.39 4.58 -12.23
N ARG A 68 -4.29 3.32 -11.85
CA ARG A 68 -3.15 2.45 -12.18
C ARG A 68 -2.76 2.49 -13.65
N ARG A 69 -3.72 2.62 -14.57
CA ARG A 69 -3.44 2.69 -16.01
C ARG A 69 -2.66 3.94 -16.39
N ARG A 70 -2.89 5.03 -15.70
CA ARG A 70 -2.20 6.31 -15.92
C ARG A 70 -0.87 6.34 -15.18
N ASP A 71 -0.88 5.94 -13.92
CA ASP A 71 0.21 6.16 -12.97
C ASP A 71 1.23 5.01 -12.94
N GLY A 72 0.92 3.89 -13.60
CA GLY A 72 1.75 2.67 -13.59
C GLY A 72 1.69 1.88 -12.28
N CYS A 73 1.11 2.45 -11.23
CA CYS A 73 0.98 1.82 -9.91
C CYS A 73 -0.33 2.22 -9.21
N ALA A 74 -0.69 1.45 -8.21
CA ALA A 74 -1.74 1.71 -7.22
C ALA A 74 -1.49 0.77 -6.04
N PRO A 75 -2.12 0.99 -4.87
CA PRO A 75 -2.00 0.06 -3.76
C PRO A 75 -2.41 -1.36 -4.17
N TRP A 76 -1.68 -2.34 -3.68
CA TRP A 76 -1.96 -3.76 -3.89
C TRP A 76 -2.83 -4.32 -2.77
N ALA A 77 -3.63 -5.34 -3.06
CA ALA A 77 -4.07 -6.29 -2.07
C ALA A 77 -2.84 -7.12 -1.65
N VAL A 78 -2.50 -7.08 -0.37
CA VAL A 78 -1.36 -7.78 0.22
C VAL A 78 -1.85 -9.12 0.74
N VAL A 79 -1.50 -10.18 0.03
CA VAL A 79 -1.95 -11.54 0.32
C VAL A 79 -0.81 -12.30 1.02
N HIS A 80 -1.11 -12.95 2.11
CA HIS A 80 -0.19 -13.85 2.79
C HIS A 80 -0.05 -15.14 1.99
N ARG A 81 1.18 -15.54 1.68
CA ARG A 81 1.44 -16.66 0.74
C ARG A 81 0.99 -18.01 1.26
N GLU A 82 1.10 -18.22 2.56
CA GLU A 82 0.85 -19.53 3.17
C GLU A 82 -0.64 -19.88 3.20
N ASP A 83 -1.51 -18.94 3.56
CA ASP A 83 -2.94 -19.18 3.76
C ASP A 83 -3.86 -18.48 2.76
N GLY A 84 -3.29 -17.65 1.88
CA GLY A 84 -4.03 -16.94 0.84
C GLY A 84 -4.92 -15.80 1.31
N ARG A 85 -4.89 -15.42 2.61
CA ARG A 85 -5.69 -14.32 3.17
C ARG A 85 -5.15 -12.97 2.78
N ILE A 86 -6.03 -12.00 2.57
CA ILE A 86 -5.65 -10.60 2.45
C ILE A 86 -5.36 -10.05 3.85
N ILE A 87 -4.09 -9.76 4.12
CA ILE A 87 -3.63 -9.26 5.41
C ILE A 87 -3.38 -7.75 5.42
N GLY A 88 -3.40 -7.12 4.26
CA GLY A 88 -3.16 -5.69 4.14
C GLY A 88 -3.55 -5.12 2.77
N TRP A 89 -3.46 -3.80 2.69
CA TRP A 89 -3.63 -3.03 1.46
C TRP A 89 -2.60 -1.91 1.46
N GLY A 90 -1.83 -1.75 0.38
CA GLY A 90 -0.78 -0.74 0.34
C GLY A 90 0.14 -0.84 -0.86
N GLY A 91 1.03 0.12 -1.00
CA GLY A 91 1.97 0.25 -2.10
C GLY A 91 2.15 1.68 -2.55
N LEU A 92 2.58 1.87 -3.78
CA LEU A 92 2.81 3.17 -4.40
C LEU A 92 1.55 3.69 -5.07
N TYR A 93 1.30 4.98 -4.94
CA TYR A 93 0.20 5.68 -5.60
C TYR A 93 0.44 7.19 -5.63
N GLU A 94 -0.22 7.90 -6.52
CA GLU A 94 -0.52 9.31 -6.39
C GLU A 94 -1.94 9.41 -5.83
N ASP A 95 -2.13 10.11 -4.69
CA ASP A 95 -3.44 10.11 -4.02
C ASP A 95 -4.50 10.80 -4.89
N PRO A 96 -5.55 10.08 -5.31
CA PRO A 96 -6.62 10.66 -6.12
C PRO A 96 -7.53 11.61 -5.35
N PHE A 97 -7.50 11.57 -4.02
CA PHE A 97 -8.35 12.37 -3.15
C PHE A 97 -7.62 13.56 -2.53
N ASP A 98 -6.28 13.53 -2.55
CA ASP A 98 -5.40 14.59 -2.05
C ASP A 98 -4.17 14.75 -2.97
N PRO A 99 -4.37 15.15 -4.23
CA PRO A 99 -3.29 15.25 -5.20
C PRO A 99 -2.32 16.40 -4.87
N GLY A 100 -1.11 16.36 -5.46
CA GLY A 100 -0.13 17.43 -5.37
C GLY A 100 1.11 17.10 -4.55
N TRP A 101 1.15 15.93 -3.91
CA TRP A 101 2.34 15.43 -3.19
C TRP A 101 3.26 14.60 -4.09
N GLY A 102 2.79 14.21 -5.29
CA GLY A 102 3.46 13.26 -6.16
C GLY A 102 3.22 11.83 -5.71
N PHE A 103 4.17 10.94 -6.02
CA PHE A 103 4.03 9.53 -5.65
C PHE A 103 4.31 9.31 -4.17
N GLU A 104 3.38 8.62 -3.52
CA GLU A 104 3.43 8.27 -2.11
C GLU A 104 3.49 6.76 -1.92
N ILE A 105 3.99 6.33 -0.77
CA ILE A 105 3.80 4.98 -0.27
C ILE A 105 2.90 4.99 0.97
N GLY A 106 1.86 4.18 0.94
CA GLY A 106 0.99 3.95 2.08
C GLY A 106 0.73 2.47 2.28
N TYR A 107 0.44 2.06 3.51
CA TYR A 107 0.19 0.68 3.87
C TYR A 107 -0.70 0.58 5.10
N TYR A 108 -1.61 -0.36 5.05
CA TYR A 108 -2.60 -0.66 6.08
C TYR A 108 -2.67 -2.17 6.25
N PHE A 109 -2.56 -2.64 7.48
CA PHE A 109 -2.54 -4.06 7.80
C PHE A 109 -3.55 -4.38 8.89
N ARG A 110 -4.05 -5.61 8.87
CA ARG A 110 -4.84 -6.18 9.96
C ARG A 110 -4.06 -6.10 11.28
N PRO A 111 -4.69 -5.75 12.41
CA PRO A 111 -3.99 -5.64 13.70
C PRO A 111 -3.27 -6.92 14.14
N GLU A 112 -3.85 -8.08 13.87
CA GLU A 112 -3.30 -9.40 14.26
C GLU A 112 -1.98 -9.77 13.56
N VAL A 113 -1.60 -9.01 12.52
CA VAL A 113 -0.32 -9.23 11.82
C VAL A 113 0.71 -8.15 12.08
N TRP A 114 0.41 -7.17 12.94
CA TRP A 114 1.36 -6.14 13.30
C TRP A 114 2.58 -6.71 14.04
N GLY A 115 3.71 -6.01 13.95
CA GLY A 115 4.96 -6.44 14.60
C GLY A 115 5.70 -7.59 13.90
N LYS A 116 5.09 -8.23 12.89
CA LYS A 116 5.66 -9.39 12.18
C LYS A 116 6.53 -9.03 10.97
N GLY A 117 6.73 -7.73 10.69
CA GLY A 117 7.62 -7.23 9.63
C GLY A 117 7.00 -7.17 8.23
N TYR A 118 5.72 -7.49 8.05
CA TYR A 118 5.05 -7.46 6.73
C TYR A 118 5.04 -6.07 6.09
N ALA A 119 4.83 -4.99 6.88
CA ALA A 119 4.91 -3.64 6.37
C ALA A 119 6.30 -3.31 5.80
N SER A 120 7.38 -3.71 6.49
CA SER A 120 8.76 -3.51 6.00
C SER A 120 9.03 -4.32 4.72
N GLU A 121 8.46 -5.52 4.60
CA GLU A 121 8.59 -6.37 3.42
C GLU A 121 7.87 -5.76 2.22
N LEU A 122 6.62 -5.30 2.40
CA LEU A 122 5.87 -4.57 1.39
C LEU A 122 6.61 -3.31 0.93
N VAL A 123 7.08 -2.49 1.87
CA VAL A 123 7.77 -1.24 1.56
C VAL A 123 9.03 -1.48 0.75
N ARG A 124 9.85 -2.48 1.11
CA ARG A 124 11.04 -2.84 0.32
C ARG A 124 10.69 -3.25 -1.11
N ALA A 125 9.67 -4.10 -1.29
CA ALA A 125 9.22 -4.52 -2.61
C ALA A 125 8.68 -3.35 -3.44
N ALA A 126 7.91 -2.46 -2.83
CA ALA A 126 7.37 -1.27 -3.46
C ALA A 126 8.48 -0.29 -3.89
N LEU A 127 9.49 -0.09 -3.06
CA LEU A 127 10.63 0.77 -3.38
C LEU A 127 11.50 0.17 -4.48
N ALA A 128 11.73 -1.14 -4.49
CA ALA A 128 12.42 -1.80 -5.59
C ALA A 128 11.65 -1.62 -6.91
N PHE A 129 10.33 -1.75 -6.88
CA PHE A 129 9.46 -1.47 -8.03
C PHE A 129 9.53 0.00 -8.46
N SER A 130 9.53 0.95 -7.51
CA SER A 130 9.75 2.37 -7.77
C SER A 130 11.07 2.64 -8.49
N ASP A 131 12.16 2.07 -7.97
CA ASP A 131 13.51 2.36 -8.42
C ASP A 131 13.82 1.76 -9.81
N HIS A 132 13.34 0.53 -10.06
CA HIS A 132 13.69 -0.22 -11.28
C HIS A 132 12.64 -0.13 -12.39
N GLN A 133 11.35 -0.08 -12.05
CA GLN A 133 10.29 -0.08 -13.06
C GLN A 133 9.76 1.33 -13.35
N LEU A 134 9.35 2.06 -12.31
CA LEU A 134 8.78 3.41 -12.47
C LEU A 134 9.87 4.48 -12.58
N LYS A 135 11.08 4.21 -12.09
CA LYS A 135 12.23 5.13 -12.06
C LYS A 135 11.90 6.47 -11.42
N LEU A 136 11.07 6.45 -10.38
CA LEU A 136 10.66 7.67 -9.68
C LEU A 136 11.88 8.33 -9.01
N PRO A 137 12.07 9.64 -9.18
CA PRO A 137 13.21 10.35 -8.56
C PRO A 137 13.09 10.40 -7.03
N GLN A 138 11.88 10.39 -6.53
CA GLN A 138 11.57 10.39 -5.10
C GLN A 138 10.21 9.75 -4.81
N VAL A 139 10.05 9.31 -3.56
CA VAL A 139 8.79 8.79 -3.01
C VAL A 139 8.53 9.50 -1.69
N TRP A 140 7.29 9.90 -1.48
CA TRP A 140 6.82 10.50 -0.23
C TRP A 140 6.12 9.46 0.65
N ALA A 141 6.00 9.77 1.93
CA ALA A 141 5.17 9.01 2.87
C ALA A 141 4.67 9.94 3.98
N MET A 142 3.46 9.69 4.47
CA MET A 142 2.91 10.41 5.61
C MET A 142 2.67 9.45 6.78
N ALA A 143 3.07 9.87 7.98
CA ALA A 143 2.78 9.14 9.20
C ALA A 143 2.16 10.06 10.26
N HIS A 144 1.24 9.51 11.06
CA HIS A 144 0.76 10.20 12.25
C HIS A 144 1.92 10.30 13.28
N PRO A 145 2.07 11.41 14.01
CA PRO A 145 3.15 11.57 15.00
C PRO A 145 3.21 10.43 16.04
N ASP A 146 2.06 9.92 16.45
CA ASP A 146 1.97 8.83 17.43
C ASP A 146 2.12 7.43 16.82
N ASN A 147 2.17 7.30 15.49
CA ASN A 147 2.39 6.01 14.84
C ASN A 147 3.86 5.63 14.80
N GLY A 148 4.40 5.24 15.97
CA GLY A 148 5.79 4.80 16.08
C GLY A 148 6.13 3.59 15.23
N GLY A 149 5.15 2.72 14.95
CA GLY A 149 5.32 1.57 14.05
C GLY A 149 5.63 2.00 12.63
N SER A 150 4.81 2.89 12.07
CA SER A 150 5.00 3.42 10.72
C SER A 150 6.31 4.19 10.59
N LYS A 151 6.64 5.05 11.55
CA LYS A 151 7.91 5.81 11.55
C LYS A 151 9.11 4.87 11.44
N ARG A 152 9.19 3.83 12.26
CA ARG A 152 10.29 2.84 12.22
C ARG A 152 10.37 2.10 10.89
N VAL A 153 9.24 1.78 10.26
CA VAL A 153 9.22 1.15 8.93
C VAL A 153 9.81 2.08 7.88
N LEU A 154 9.40 3.35 7.88
CA LEU A 154 9.88 4.35 6.93
C LEU A 154 11.38 4.63 7.12
N GLU A 155 11.85 4.86 8.34
CA GLU A 155 13.26 5.10 8.66
C GLU A 155 14.14 3.93 8.21
N LYS A 156 13.74 2.68 8.51
CA LYS A 156 14.45 1.47 8.05
C LYS A 156 14.48 1.31 6.52
N ALA A 157 13.53 1.92 5.82
CA ALA A 157 13.45 1.91 4.37
C ALA A 157 14.20 3.10 3.71
N GLY A 158 14.91 3.90 4.51
CA GLY A 158 15.71 5.02 4.02
C GLY A 158 14.93 6.31 3.80
N PHE A 159 13.71 6.42 4.33
CA PHE A 159 13.00 7.70 4.36
C PHE A 159 13.58 8.60 5.45
N VAL A 160 13.68 9.88 5.14
CA VAL A 160 14.06 10.93 6.08
C VAL A 160 12.87 11.84 6.33
N LEU A 161 12.73 12.32 7.55
CA LEU A 161 11.73 13.31 7.89
C LEU A 161 12.04 14.62 7.13
N ASP A 162 11.09 15.07 6.31
CA ASP A 162 11.16 16.32 5.57
C ASP A 162 10.60 17.46 6.41
N ARG A 163 9.35 17.35 6.87
CA ARG A 163 8.71 18.35 7.73
C ARG A 163 7.47 17.82 8.46
N HIS A 164 7.05 18.57 9.45
CA HIS A 164 5.74 18.41 10.08
C HIS A 164 4.68 19.20 9.30
N LEU A 165 3.49 18.63 9.16
CA LEU A 165 2.28 19.23 8.58
C LEU A 165 1.24 19.42 9.69
N PRO A 166 1.25 20.54 10.43
CA PRO A 166 0.42 20.71 11.63
C PRO A 166 -1.08 20.63 11.33
N ASP A 167 -1.50 21.27 10.22
CA ASP A 167 -2.92 21.32 9.81
C ASP A 167 -3.50 19.94 9.49
N ARG A 168 -2.63 18.97 9.21
CA ARG A 168 -3.00 17.57 8.89
C ARG A 168 -2.69 16.62 10.04
N ASN A 169 -1.98 17.08 11.05
CA ASN A 169 -1.39 16.24 12.09
C ASN A 169 -0.60 15.06 11.49
N ARG A 170 0.34 15.39 10.58
CA ARG A 170 1.18 14.41 9.88
C ARG A 170 2.65 14.83 9.89
N LEU A 171 3.51 13.82 9.90
CA LEU A 171 4.91 13.91 9.56
C LEU A 171 5.06 13.52 8.11
N LEU A 172 5.69 14.38 7.30
CA LEU A 172 6.00 14.11 5.90
C LEU A 172 7.43 13.57 5.82
N PHE A 173 7.57 12.42 5.21
CA PHE A 173 8.84 11.76 4.96
C PHE A 173 9.13 11.72 3.47
N ARG A 174 10.41 11.75 3.11
CA ARG A 174 10.89 11.68 1.74
C ARG A 174 12.00 10.65 1.60
N ARG A 175 11.98 9.90 0.49
CA ARG A 175 13.08 9.06 0.05
C ARG A 175 13.44 9.42 -1.38
N LEU A 176 14.71 9.74 -1.61
CA LEU A 176 15.28 9.90 -2.95
C LEU A 176 15.66 8.54 -3.52
N ARG A 177 15.50 8.36 -4.83
CA ARG A 177 16.03 7.18 -5.51
C ARG A 177 17.55 7.15 -5.33
N PRO A 178 18.15 6.01 -4.95
CA PRO A 178 19.59 5.88 -4.90
C PRO A 178 20.20 6.21 -6.27
N THR A 179 21.24 7.05 -6.28
CA THR A 179 22.04 7.26 -7.50
C THR A 179 22.78 5.98 -7.76
N GLU A 180 22.59 5.36 -8.92
CA GLU A 180 23.45 4.28 -9.36
C GLU A 180 24.87 4.83 -9.40
N LEU A 181 25.76 4.26 -8.61
CA LEU A 181 27.20 4.53 -8.74
C LEU A 181 27.58 4.04 -10.13
N LEU A 182 27.87 4.97 -11.03
CA LEU A 182 28.45 4.70 -12.34
C LEU A 182 29.84 4.10 -12.18
#